data_6e4f7650460a0a07a79f7090888fe532
#
_entry.id   6e4f7650460a0a07a79f7090888fe532
#
_cell.length_a   1.000
_cell.length_b   1.000
_cell.length_c   1.000
_cell.angle_alpha   90.00
_cell.angle_beta   90.00
_cell.angle_gamma   90.00
#
_symmetry.space_group_name_H-M   'P 1'
#
loop_
_entity.id
_entity.type
_entity.pdbx_description
1 polymer ?
#
loop_
_entity_poly.entity_id
_entity_poly.type
_entity_poly.pdbx_seq_one_letter_code
_entity_poly.pdbx_strand_id
1 'polypeptide(L)'
;MRDWQLAPEHDSALPAATDGILRWRPFTGNCSRLVERGEHLAFAVSPGNGYFSEDRLVRMIRWGCARFRAVDLLTADVPMAACTYLGRGYDEGHARRRAKRDVRQMENRIARALARAELQGTPVRVRYLDHAVGQPGYRRIRAGLAQARRENPAFEATCRRMVLDVLTARMPEGWQPDPAQLAAGAEYLDIELPWFADTPGVLGVTESVVAYRVVPAFAPYLYPPGGASPDHQGFMLVDAPDEVSPPGEAKPSCGIGEP
;
A
#
# COMPACT_ATOMS: atom_id res chain seq x y z
N MET A 1 -13.71 -1.38 15.33
CA MET A 1 -12.60 -0.81 14.57
C MET A 1 -11.35 -1.04 15.40
N ARG A 2 -10.71 -2.21 15.29
CA ARG A 2 -9.46 -2.49 16.02
C ARG A 2 -8.34 -2.00 15.14
N ASP A 3 -7.58 -1.06 15.65
CA ASP A 3 -6.35 -0.55 15.05
C ASP A 3 -5.37 -1.70 14.88
N TRP A 4 -4.76 -1.76 13.69
CA TRP A 4 -3.59 -2.59 13.41
C TRP A 4 -2.48 -2.14 14.36
N GLN A 5 -2.39 -2.78 15.52
CA GLN A 5 -1.24 -2.58 16.39
C GLN A 5 -0.01 -3.17 15.74
N LEU A 6 0.87 -2.27 15.45
CA LEU A 6 2.21 -2.36 14.91
C LEU A 6 3.01 -3.51 15.53
N ALA A 7 3.83 -4.16 14.71
CA ALA A 7 5.01 -4.86 15.17
C ALA A 7 5.80 -3.96 16.14
N PRO A 8 6.55 -4.53 17.11
CA PRO A 8 7.22 -3.77 18.16
C PRO A 8 8.01 -2.60 17.57
N GLU A 9 7.92 -1.46 18.22
CA GLU A 9 8.63 -0.24 17.88
C GLU A 9 10.11 -0.53 17.64
N HIS A 10 10.52 -0.54 16.38
CA HIS A 10 11.92 -0.48 16.06
C HIS A 10 12.38 0.96 16.29
N ASP A 11 13.09 1.15 17.40
CA ASP A 11 13.61 2.43 17.95
C ASP A 11 14.68 3.11 17.06
N SER A 12 14.73 2.80 15.76
CA SER A 12 15.62 3.44 14.78
C SER A 12 14.92 4.23 13.69
N ALA A 13 13.64 4.53 13.88
CA ALA A 13 12.88 5.27 12.88
C ALA A 13 13.28 6.76 12.88
N LEU A 14 13.69 7.25 11.70
CA LEU A 14 13.92 8.67 11.47
C LEU A 14 12.71 9.51 11.88
N PRO A 15 12.90 10.74 12.38
CA PRO A 15 11.80 11.59 12.79
C PRO A 15 10.82 11.85 11.63
N ALA A 16 9.54 11.92 11.93
CA ALA A 16 8.53 12.28 10.93
C ALA A 16 8.67 13.77 10.58
N ALA A 17 8.68 14.07 9.29
CA ALA A 17 8.60 15.45 8.79
C ALA A 17 7.15 15.76 8.40
N THR A 18 6.75 17.02 8.52
CA THR A 18 5.46 17.52 8.06
C THR A 18 5.63 18.89 7.43
N ASP A 19 4.87 19.16 6.38
CA ASP A 19 4.76 20.48 5.75
C ASP A 19 3.34 21.07 5.86
N GLY A 20 2.55 20.53 6.78
CA GLY A 20 1.15 20.90 7.00
C GLY A 20 0.16 20.18 6.07
N ILE A 21 0.64 19.51 5.02
CA ILE A 21 -0.19 18.82 4.03
C ILE A 21 -0.19 17.30 4.29
N LEU A 22 1.01 16.74 4.54
CA LEU A 22 1.25 15.32 4.72
C LEU A 22 2.34 15.10 5.76
N ARG A 23 2.13 14.17 6.69
CA ARG A 23 3.23 13.64 7.51
C ARG A 23 3.89 12.49 6.76
N TRP A 24 5.21 12.50 6.74
CA TRP A 24 5.97 11.48 6.04
C TRP A 24 7.24 11.12 6.81
N ARG A 25 7.70 9.88 6.66
CA ARG A 25 8.88 9.38 7.34
C ARG A 25 9.56 8.31 6.48
N PRO A 26 10.78 8.54 5.99
CA PRO A 26 11.60 7.52 5.36
C PRO A 26 11.85 6.36 6.32
N PHE A 27 11.93 5.15 5.83
CA PHE A 27 12.09 3.96 6.66
C PHE A 27 13.53 3.75 7.14
N THR A 28 14.52 4.10 6.31
CA THR A 28 15.97 4.01 6.62
C THR A 28 16.68 5.27 6.13
N GLY A 29 17.97 5.43 6.51
CA GLY A 29 18.81 6.53 6.01
C GLY A 29 18.99 6.49 4.50
N ASN A 30 19.04 5.30 3.87
CA ASN A 30 19.05 5.19 2.41
C ASN A 30 17.75 5.70 1.80
N CYS A 31 16.61 5.33 2.38
CA CYS A 31 15.30 5.83 1.95
C CYS A 31 15.22 7.37 2.04
N SER A 32 15.83 7.98 3.07
CA SER A 32 15.90 9.44 3.19
C SER A 32 16.61 10.08 2.00
N ARG A 33 17.80 9.54 1.63
CA ARG A 33 18.55 10.03 0.46
C ARG A 33 17.76 9.94 -0.84
N LEU A 34 16.99 8.85 -1.04
CA LEU A 34 16.14 8.69 -2.22
C LEU A 34 14.99 9.69 -2.25
N VAL A 35 14.38 9.96 -1.09
CA VAL A 35 13.34 11.00 -0.96
C VAL A 35 13.91 12.39 -1.28
N GLU A 36 15.13 12.70 -0.81
CA GLU A 36 15.81 13.96 -1.07
C GLU A 36 16.15 14.17 -2.55
N ARG A 37 16.52 13.10 -3.27
CA ARG A 37 16.77 13.16 -4.72
C ARG A 37 15.50 13.41 -5.53
N GLY A 38 14.36 12.91 -5.07
CA GLY A 38 13.06 13.23 -5.64
C GLY A 38 12.84 12.76 -7.08
N GLU A 39 13.43 11.64 -7.51
CA GLU A 39 13.31 11.18 -8.90
C GLU A 39 11.94 10.57 -9.18
N HIS A 40 11.55 9.54 -8.42
CA HIS A 40 10.30 8.82 -8.64
C HIS A 40 9.63 8.41 -7.34
N LEU A 41 8.31 8.60 -7.27
CA LEU A 41 7.47 8.20 -6.15
C LEU A 41 6.35 7.28 -6.62
N ALA A 42 6.16 6.17 -5.90
CA ALA A 42 5.07 5.25 -6.12
C ALA A 42 4.18 5.16 -4.87
N PHE A 43 2.97 5.69 -4.90
CA PHE A 43 1.98 5.51 -3.84
C PHE A 43 1.24 4.19 -4.00
N ALA A 44 1.33 3.29 -3.03
CA ALA A 44 0.51 2.10 -3.00
C ALA A 44 -0.90 2.43 -2.48
N VAL A 45 -1.92 2.17 -3.31
CA VAL A 45 -3.32 2.54 -3.07
C VAL A 45 -4.20 1.31 -3.20
N SER A 46 -4.77 0.83 -2.09
CA SER A 46 -5.50 -0.43 -2.06
C SER A 46 -7.01 -0.23 -2.32
N PRO A 47 -7.62 -0.90 -3.32
CA PRO A 47 -9.07 -0.93 -3.51
C PRO A 47 -9.80 -1.43 -2.26
N GLY A 48 -10.99 -0.89 -1.99
CA GLY A 48 -11.77 -1.26 -0.80
C GLY A 48 -11.22 -0.75 0.54
N ASN A 49 -10.12 -0.01 0.54
CA ASN A 49 -9.58 0.64 1.73
C ASN A 49 -10.15 2.06 1.88
N GLY A 50 -10.91 2.27 2.97
CA GLY A 50 -11.54 3.56 3.26
C GLY A 50 -10.54 4.68 3.60
N TYR A 51 -9.30 4.36 3.93
CA TYR A 51 -8.26 5.35 4.17
C TYR A 51 -8.04 6.25 2.96
N PHE A 52 -8.05 5.72 1.75
CA PHE A 52 -7.80 6.46 0.51
C PHE A 52 -9.06 7.21 0.07
N SER A 53 -9.48 8.22 0.86
CA SER A 53 -10.53 9.17 0.46
C SER A 53 -10.02 10.06 -0.70
N GLU A 54 -10.94 10.70 -1.41
CA GLU A 54 -10.60 11.63 -2.49
C GLU A 54 -9.69 12.76 -1.98
N ASP A 55 -10.02 13.38 -0.84
CA ASP A 55 -9.24 14.48 -0.28
C ASP A 55 -7.82 14.05 0.14
N ARG A 56 -7.68 12.85 0.71
CA ARG A 56 -6.33 12.30 0.99
C ARG A 56 -5.54 12.06 -0.27
N LEU A 57 -6.15 11.50 -1.29
CA LEU A 57 -5.49 11.30 -2.58
C LEU A 57 -5.06 12.64 -3.20
N VAL A 58 -5.88 13.69 -3.14
CA VAL A 58 -5.49 15.04 -3.59
C VAL A 58 -4.26 15.52 -2.85
N ARG A 59 -4.24 15.41 -1.51
CA ARG A 59 -3.08 15.82 -0.70
C ARG A 59 -1.82 15.01 -1.03
N MET A 60 -1.96 13.68 -1.13
CA MET A 60 -0.84 12.78 -1.49
C MET A 60 -0.27 13.12 -2.87
N ILE A 61 -1.13 13.31 -3.86
CA ILE A 61 -0.73 13.66 -5.23
C ILE A 61 -0.03 15.01 -5.28
N ARG A 62 -0.63 16.06 -4.69
CA ARG A 62 -0.03 17.41 -4.63
C ARG A 62 1.34 17.39 -3.95
N TRP A 63 1.42 16.71 -2.81
CA TRP A 63 2.67 16.57 -2.07
C TRP A 63 3.75 15.83 -2.89
N GLY A 64 3.38 14.72 -3.54
CA GLY A 64 4.28 13.94 -4.40
C GLY A 64 4.80 14.77 -5.57
N CYS A 65 3.90 15.47 -6.28
CA CYS A 65 4.25 16.32 -7.41
C CYS A 65 5.12 17.54 -7.04
N ALA A 66 5.02 18.02 -5.81
CA ALA A 66 5.87 19.11 -5.33
C ALA A 66 7.31 18.67 -5.01
N ARG A 67 7.56 17.35 -4.88
CA ARG A 67 8.85 16.80 -4.41
C ARG A 67 9.53 15.85 -5.37
N PHE A 68 8.77 15.21 -6.25
CA PHE A 68 9.28 14.17 -7.14
C PHE A 68 9.05 14.56 -8.59
N ARG A 69 9.99 14.16 -9.46
CA ARG A 69 9.90 14.41 -10.91
C ARG A 69 8.82 13.60 -11.59
N ALA A 70 8.49 12.44 -11.02
CA ALA A 70 7.39 11.59 -11.50
C ALA A 70 6.69 10.88 -10.34
N VAL A 71 5.37 10.70 -10.47
CA VAL A 71 4.53 10.05 -9.46
C VAL A 71 3.68 8.98 -10.11
N ASP A 72 3.72 7.77 -9.57
CA ASP A 72 2.83 6.67 -9.95
C ASP A 72 1.88 6.32 -8.78
N LEU A 73 0.62 6.07 -9.09
CA LEU A 73 -0.36 5.50 -8.16
C LEU A 73 -0.48 4.01 -8.48
N LEU A 74 0.02 3.16 -7.59
CA LEU A 74 -0.01 1.71 -7.74
C LEU A 74 -1.31 1.16 -7.14
N THR A 75 -2.10 0.45 -7.91
CA THR A 75 -3.36 -0.15 -7.44
C THR A 75 -3.56 -1.55 -8.02
N ALA A 76 -4.42 -2.34 -7.39
CA ALA A 76 -4.79 -3.65 -7.91
C ALA A 76 -5.91 -3.51 -8.96
N ASP A 77 -5.91 -4.37 -9.97
CA ASP A 77 -7.07 -4.56 -10.84
C ASP A 77 -8.06 -5.60 -10.26
N VAL A 78 -9.07 -5.98 -11.05
CA VAL A 78 -10.14 -6.87 -10.60
C VAL A 78 -9.64 -8.28 -10.27
N PRO A 79 -8.82 -8.97 -11.10
CA PRO A 79 -8.26 -10.28 -10.77
C PRO A 79 -7.48 -10.27 -9.45
N MET A 80 -6.55 -9.35 -9.30
CA MET A 80 -5.74 -9.24 -8.08
C MET A 80 -6.60 -8.91 -6.85
N ALA A 81 -7.52 -7.94 -6.94
CA ALA A 81 -8.40 -7.58 -5.84
C ALA A 81 -9.35 -8.74 -5.44
N ALA A 82 -9.71 -9.62 -6.38
CA ALA A 82 -10.52 -10.80 -6.10
C ALA A 82 -9.82 -11.83 -5.21
N CYS A 83 -8.48 -11.92 -5.23
CA CYS A 83 -7.71 -12.84 -4.39
C CYS A 83 -8.05 -12.69 -2.90
N THR A 84 -8.24 -11.47 -2.41
CA THR A 84 -8.63 -11.22 -1.03
C THR A 84 -10.03 -11.78 -0.69
N TYR A 85 -10.97 -11.71 -1.63
CA TYR A 85 -12.32 -12.24 -1.43
C TYR A 85 -12.35 -13.76 -1.53
N LEU A 86 -11.62 -14.35 -2.49
CA LEU A 86 -11.42 -15.81 -2.58
C LEU A 86 -10.78 -16.34 -1.28
N GLY A 87 -9.75 -15.66 -0.78
CA GLY A 87 -9.11 -15.99 0.49
C GLY A 87 -10.05 -15.92 1.71
N ARG A 88 -11.17 -15.21 1.62
CA ARG A 88 -12.22 -15.16 2.64
C ARG A 88 -13.35 -16.18 2.40
N GLY A 89 -13.20 -17.06 1.41
CA GLY A 89 -14.17 -18.11 1.12
C GLY A 89 -15.37 -17.69 0.27
N TYR A 90 -15.31 -16.54 -0.42
CA TYR A 90 -16.31 -16.21 -1.43
C TYR A 90 -16.10 -17.09 -2.67
N ASP A 91 -17.19 -17.52 -3.30
CA ASP A 91 -17.09 -18.12 -4.63
C ASP A 91 -16.55 -17.13 -5.67
N GLU A 92 -16.03 -17.65 -6.78
CA GLU A 92 -15.38 -16.85 -7.82
C GLU A 92 -16.28 -15.72 -8.35
N GLY A 93 -17.56 -16.00 -8.59
CA GLY A 93 -18.51 -15.03 -9.09
C GLY A 93 -18.74 -13.87 -8.11
N HIS A 94 -18.91 -14.18 -6.82
CA HIS A 94 -19.06 -13.16 -5.78
C HIS A 94 -17.76 -12.39 -5.54
N ALA A 95 -16.62 -13.07 -5.47
CA ALA A 95 -15.31 -12.44 -5.30
C ALA A 95 -15.06 -11.41 -6.41
N ARG A 96 -15.27 -11.81 -7.67
CA ARG A 96 -15.10 -10.93 -8.82
C ARG A 96 -16.05 -9.73 -8.82
N ARG A 97 -17.34 -9.91 -8.46
CA ARG A 97 -18.31 -8.79 -8.37
C ARG A 97 -17.91 -7.78 -7.29
N ARG A 98 -17.47 -8.25 -6.12
CA ARG A 98 -17.01 -7.38 -5.04
C ARG A 98 -15.74 -6.63 -5.42
N ALA A 99 -14.76 -7.35 -5.96
CA ALA A 99 -13.50 -6.76 -6.45
C ALA A 99 -13.77 -5.68 -7.50
N LYS A 100 -14.62 -5.97 -8.50
CA LYS A 100 -15.00 -5.00 -9.55
C LYS A 100 -15.60 -3.72 -8.97
N ARG A 101 -16.45 -3.84 -7.96
CA ARG A 101 -17.04 -2.67 -7.29
C ARG A 101 -15.96 -1.84 -6.59
N ASP A 102 -15.08 -2.49 -5.83
CA ASP A 102 -14.06 -1.79 -5.04
C ASP A 102 -13.00 -1.14 -5.93
N VAL A 103 -12.57 -1.83 -6.99
CA VAL A 103 -11.65 -1.29 -8.01
C VAL A 103 -12.29 -0.07 -8.68
N ARG A 104 -13.53 -0.18 -9.17
CA ARG A 104 -14.22 0.93 -9.81
C ARG A 104 -14.40 2.13 -8.89
N GLN A 105 -14.69 1.91 -7.61
CA GLN A 105 -14.77 2.99 -6.62
C GLN A 105 -13.42 3.68 -6.44
N MET A 106 -12.33 2.93 -6.41
CA MET A 106 -10.98 3.49 -6.29
C MET A 106 -10.59 4.26 -7.56
N GLU A 107 -10.82 3.70 -8.74
CA GLU A 107 -10.58 4.39 -10.02
C GLU A 107 -11.31 5.73 -10.09
N ASN A 108 -12.59 5.76 -9.68
CA ASN A 108 -13.37 6.99 -9.64
C ASN A 108 -12.81 8.01 -8.63
N ARG A 109 -12.33 7.56 -7.46
CA ARG A 109 -11.68 8.46 -6.47
C ARG A 109 -10.37 9.01 -7.03
N ILE A 110 -9.54 8.16 -7.63
CA ILE A 110 -8.27 8.57 -8.25
C ILE A 110 -8.54 9.59 -9.37
N ALA A 111 -9.49 9.32 -10.26
CA ALA A 111 -9.83 10.23 -11.36
C ALA A 111 -10.27 11.61 -10.86
N ARG A 112 -11.15 11.65 -9.84
CA ARG A 112 -11.57 12.93 -9.24
C ARG A 112 -10.43 13.62 -8.51
N ALA A 113 -9.60 12.86 -7.80
CA ALA A 113 -8.44 13.43 -7.11
C ALA A 113 -7.43 14.04 -8.09
N LEU A 114 -7.15 13.37 -9.21
CA LEU A 114 -6.29 13.90 -10.28
C LEU A 114 -6.86 15.20 -10.88
N ALA A 115 -8.16 15.23 -11.17
CA ALA A 115 -8.81 16.43 -11.68
C ALA A 115 -8.74 17.62 -10.70
N ARG A 116 -8.85 17.37 -9.40
CA ARG A 116 -8.78 18.40 -8.34
C ARG A 116 -7.36 18.79 -7.95
N ALA A 117 -6.37 17.95 -8.24
CA ALA A 117 -4.99 18.21 -7.84
C ALA A 117 -4.34 19.36 -8.63
N GLU A 118 -4.92 19.76 -9.77
CA GLU A 118 -4.42 20.88 -10.60
C GLU A 118 -2.91 20.76 -10.88
N LEU A 119 -2.53 19.63 -11.46
CA LEU A 119 -1.12 19.26 -11.64
C LEU A 119 -0.42 20.20 -12.60
N GLN A 120 0.70 20.78 -12.17
CA GLN A 120 1.55 21.66 -12.98
C GLN A 120 2.80 20.90 -13.44
N GLY A 121 2.70 20.17 -14.56
CA GLY A 121 3.87 19.64 -15.27
C GLY A 121 4.42 18.31 -14.79
N THR A 122 4.24 17.90 -13.53
CA THR A 122 4.72 16.59 -13.07
C THR A 122 3.84 15.46 -13.62
N PRO A 123 4.39 14.46 -14.32
CA PRO A 123 3.61 13.35 -14.83
C PRO A 123 3.12 12.45 -13.68
N VAL A 124 1.80 12.28 -13.57
CA VAL A 124 1.17 11.32 -12.66
C VAL A 124 0.50 10.22 -13.46
N ARG A 125 0.81 8.96 -13.16
CA ARG A 125 0.30 7.80 -13.85
C ARG A 125 -0.37 6.84 -12.88
N VAL A 126 -1.41 6.16 -13.33
CA VAL A 126 -2.03 5.05 -12.60
C VAL A 126 -1.47 3.74 -13.16
N ARG A 127 -0.97 2.87 -12.28
CA ARG A 127 -0.40 1.58 -12.62
C ARG A 127 -1.16 0.48 -11.91
N TYR A 128 -1.52 -0.55 -12.66
CA TYR A 128 -2.08 -1.76 -12.08
C TYR A 128 -0.96 -2.76 -11.80
N LEU A 129 -0.90 -3.25 -10.57
CA LEU A 129 0.21 -4.08 -10.06
C LEU A 129 0.39 -5.36 -10.89
N ASP A 130 -0.71 -5.99 -11.26
CA ASP A 130 -0.73 -7.25 -12.01
C ASP A 130 -0.44 -7.10 -13.52
N HIS A 131 -0.51 -5.88 -14.07
CA HIS A 131 -0.12 -5.64 -15.48
C HIS A 131 1.38 -5.83 -15.74
N ALA A 132 2.21 -5.83 -14.70
CA ALA A 132 3.65 -6.09 -14.83
C ALA A 132 4.02 -7.59 -14.78
N VAL A 133 3.12 -8.48 -14.38
CA VAL A 133 3.40 -9.91 -14.11
C VAL A 133 4.07 -10.62 -15.31
N GLY A 134 3.71 -10.24 -16.54
CA GLY A 134 4.30 -10.78 -17.76
C GLY A 134 5.69 -10.24 -18.11
N GLN A 135 6.16 -9.17 -17.46
CA GLN A 135 7.42 -8.51 -17.82
C GLN A 135 8.63 -9.29 -17.30
N PRO A 136 9.74 -9.38 -18.07
CA PRO A 136 10.93 -10.13 -17.67
C PRO A 136 11.55 -9.62 -16.35
N GLY A 137 11.63 -8.30 -16.15
CA GLY A 137 12.13 -7.67 -14.93
C GLY A 137 11.32 -8.10 -13.70
N TYR A 138 10.00 -7.96 -13.78
CA TYR A 138 9.09 -8.37 -12.71
C TYR A 138 9.23 -9.85 -12.37
N ARG A 139 9.24 -10.75 -13.39
CA ARG A 139 9.38 -12.20 -13.16
C ARG A 139 10.68 -12.56 -12.46
N ARG A 140 11.79 -11.90 -12.81
CA ARG A 140 13.10 -12.10 -12.15
C ARG A 140 13.03 -11.68 -10.68
N ILE A 141 12.45 -10.53 -10.36
CA ILE A 141 12.30 -10.02 -8.99
C ILE A 141 11.41 -10.98 -8.19
N ARG A 142 10.26 -11.37 -8.75
CA ARG A 142 9.34 -12.34 -8.08
C ARG A 142 10.02 -13.68 -7.79
N ALA A 143 10.80 -14.20 -8.73
CA ALA A 143 11.57 -15.44 -8.53
C ALA A 143 12.62 -15.31 -7.41
N GLY A 144 13.35 -14.19 -7.37
CA GLY A 144 14.31 -13.89 -6.30
C GLY A 144 13.65 -13.79 -4.93
N LEU A 145 12.50 -13.13 -4.83
CA LEU A 145 11.73 -13.05 -3.59
C LEU A 145 11.20 -14.41 -3.12
N ALA A 146 10.70 -15.23 -4.05
CA ALA A 146 10.29 -16.59 -3.74
C ALA A 146 11.44 -17.46 -3.24
N GLN A 147 12.65 -17.27 -3.76
CA GLN A 147 13.86 -17.91 -3.26
C GLN A 147 14.22 -17.40 -1.86
N ALA A 148 14.27 -16.07 -1.67
CA ALA A 148 14.60 -15.47 -0.37
C ALA A 148 13.63 -15.94 0.74
N ARG A 149 12.33 -16.08 0.44
CA ARG A 149 11.35 -16.63 1.38
C ARG A 149 11.62 -18.09 1.72
N ARG A 150 12.01 -18.91 0.77
CA ARG A 150 12.42 -20.32 1.04
C ARG A 150 13.67 -20.43 1.89
N GLU A 151 14.62 -19.52 1.70
CA GLU A 151 15.89 -19.50 2.42
C GLU A 151 15.79 -18.85 3.81
N ASN A 152 14.75 -18.04 4.03
CA ASN A 152 14.51 -17.35 5.30
C ASN A 152 13.12 -17.68 5.86
N PRO A 153 13.00 -18.71 6.73
CA PRO A 153 11.72 -19.10 7.32
C PRO A 153 11.01 -17.98 8.11
N ALA A 154 11.75 -17.03 8.67
CA ALA A 154 11.16 -15.90 9.39
C ALA A 154 10.50 -14.91 8.41
N PHE A 155 11.09 -14.68 7.25
CA PHE A 155 10.48 -13.89 6.20
C PHE A 155 9.20 -14.54 5.68
N GLU A 156 9.24 -15.86 5.40
CA GLU A 156 8.05 -16.62 4.97
C GLU A 156 6.94 -16.58 6.02
N ALA A 157 7.27 -16.81 7.31
CA ALA A 157 6.30 -16.73 8.40
C ALA A 157 5.68 -15.34 8.52
N THR A 158 6.46 -14.28 8.31
CA THR A 158 5.98 -12.89 8.31
C THR A 158 5.01 -12.64 7.16
N CYS A 159 5.35 -13.05 5.93
CA CYS A 159 4.47 -12.93 4.78
C CYS A 159 3.14 -13.69 5.02
N ARG A 160 3.22 -14.93 5.51
CA ARG A 160 2.05 -15.75 5.83
C ARG A 160 1.17 -15.09 6.91
N ARG A 161 1.77 -14.51 7.95
CA ARG A 161 1.04 -13.78 9.01
C ARG A 161 0.31 -12.58 8.43
N MET A 162 0.96 -11.80 7.58
CA MET A 162 0.31 -10.64 6.94
C MET A 162 -0.91 -11.05 6.12
N VAL A 163 -0.82 -12.15 5.36
CA VAL A 163 -1.97 -12.68 4.61
C VAL A 163 -3.10 -13.05 5.56
N LEU A 164 -2.80 -13.81 6.63
CA LEU A 164 -3.79 -14.18 7.65
C LEU A 164 -4.48 -12.95 8.25
N ASP A 165 -3.70 -11.95 8.64
CA ASP A 165 -4.22 -10.73 9.24
C ASP A 165 -5.16 -9.97 8.29
N VAL A 166 -4.82 -9.89 6.99
CA VAL A 166 -5.69 -9.28 5.98
C VAL A 166 -6.99 -10.08 5.79
N LEU A 167 -6.90 -11.41 5.76
CA LEU A 167 -8.08 -12.25 5.56
C LEU A 167 -9.01 -12.20 6.77
N THR A 168 -8.48 -12.29 7.99
CA THR A 168 -9.26 -12.36 9.23
C THR A 168 -9.85 -11.00 9.65
N ALA A 169 -9.26 -9.88 9.23
CA ALA A 169 -9.65 -8.53 9.68
C ALA A 169 -11.14 -8.18 9.53
N ARG A 170 -11.86 -8.84 8.63
CA ARG A 170 -13.28 -8.61 8.34
C ARG A 170 -14.14 -9.88 8.48
N MET A 171 -13.59 -10.89 9.14
CA MET A 171 -14.27 -12.15 9.38
C MET A 171 -14.72 -12.26 10.83
N PRO A 172 -15.69 -13.13 11.17
CA PRO A 172 -16.08 -13.39 12.54
C PRO A 172 -14.89 -13.83 13.40
N GLU A 173 -14.94 -13.55 14.68
CA GLU A 173 -13.93 -14.00 15.63
C GLU A 173 -13.76 -15.52 15.59
N GLY A 174 -12.51 -16.00 15.58
CA GLY A 174 -12.18 -17.41 15.50
C GLY A 174 -12.23 -18.03 14.10
N TRP A 175 -12.67 -17.28 13.07
CA TRP A 175 -12.59 -17.78 11.70
C TRP A 175 -11.13 -17.99 11.25
N GLN A 176 -10.87 -19.09 10.57
CA GLN A 176 -9.58 -19.42 10.01
C GLN A 176 -9.73 -19.82 8.53
N PRO A 177 -8.84 -19.36 7.64
CA PRO A 177 -8.85 -19.78 6.25
C PRO A 177 -8.37 -21.24 6.14
N ASP A 178 -8.99 -22.00 5.25
CA ASP A 178 -8.44 -23.27 4.81
C ASP A 178 -7.19 -23.08 3.92
N PRO A 179 -6.45 -24.15 3.58
CA PRO A 179 -5.24 -24.02 2.75
C PRO A 179 -5.47 -23.38 1.38
N ALA A 180 -6.62 -23.62 0.73
CA ALA A 180 -6.93 -23.04 -0.57
C ALA A 180 -7.25 -21.55 -0.45
N GLN A 181 -7.99 -21.16 0.56
CA GLN A 181 -8.28 -19.75 0.89
C GLN A 181 -7.00 -18.98 1.23
N LEU A 182 -6.12 -19.60 2.03
CA LEU A 182 -4.83 -18.98 2.35
C LEU A 182 -3.96 -18.80 1.11
N ALA A 183 -3.90 -19.79 0.22
CA ALA A 183 -3.18 -19.68 -1.05
C ALA A 183 -3.73 -18.57 -1.95
N ALA A 184 -5.07 -18.49 -2.06
CA ALA A 184 -5.71 -17.41 -2.82
C ALA A 184 -5.39 -16.00 -2.25
N GLY A 185 -5.40 -15.84 -0.93
CA GLY A 185 -5.00 -14.59 -0.28
C GLY A 185 -3.51 -14.27 -0.47
N ALA A 186 -2.64 -15.29 -0.46
CA ALA A 186 -1.21 -15.14 -0.65
C ALA A 186 -0.85 -14.63 -2.06
N GLU A 187 -1.61 -15.01 -3.09
CA GLU A 187 -1.37 -14.53 -4.47
C GLU A 187 -1.42 -13.00 -4.57
N TYR A 188 -2.28 -12.33 -3.79
CA TYR A 188 -2.28 -10.86 -3.73
C TYR A 188 -0.92 -10.32 -3.29
N LEU A 189 -0.38 -10.85 -2.19
CA LEU A 189 0.92 -10.43 -1.66
C LEU A 189 2.06 -10.77 -2.63
N ASP A 190 2.00 -11.92 -3.27
CA ASP A 190 3.01 -12.38 -4.23
C ASP A 190 3.06 -11.50 -5.49
N ILE A 191 1.95 -10.86 -5.87
CA ILE A 191 1.90 -9.87 -6.95
C ILE A 191 2.38 -8.49 -6.45
N GLU A 192 2.09 -8.12 -5.22
CA GLU A 192 2.44 -6.81 -4.66
C GLU A 192 3.91 -6.70 -4.25
N LEU A 193 4.47 -7.77 -3.67
CA LEU A 193 5.81 -7.77 -3.06
C LEU A 193 6.95 -7.31 -3.99
N PRO A 194 7.01 -7.69 -5.30
CA PRO A 194 8.01 -7.19 -6.23
C PRO A 194 8.06 -5.67 -6.35
N TRP A 195 6.92 -5.00 -6.23
CA TRP A 195 6.84 -3.54 -6.31
C TRP A 195 7.48 -2.86 -5.09
N PHE A 196 7.37 -3.47 -3.91
CA PHE A 196 8.08 -2.98 -2.73
C PHE A 196 9.57 -3.30 -2.79
N ALA A 197 9.94 -4.44 -3.37
CA ALA A 197 11.33 -4.87 -3.42
C ALA A 197 12.18 -4.10 -4.44
N ASP A 198 11.63 -3.84 -5.63
CA ASP A 198 12.38 -3.23 -6.73
C ASP A 198 11.42 -2.60 -7.77
N THR A 199 10.75 -1.52 -7.40
CA THR A 199 9.93 -0.73 -8.33
C THR A 199 10.74 -0.26 -9.53
N PRO A 200 12.01 0.19 -9.41
CA PRO A 200 12.86 0.52 -10.55
C PRO A 200 13.00 -0.61 -11.55
N GLY A 201 13.27 -1.81 -11.09
CA GLY A 201 13.38 -3.00 -11.94
C GLY A 201 12.07 -3.42 -12.60
N VAL A 202 10.92 -3.07 -11.99
CA VAL A 202 9.59 -3.28 -12.59
C VAL A 202 9.27 -2.23 -13.64
N LEU A 203 9.54 -0.95 -13.37
CA LEU A 203 9.12 0.18 -14.21
C LEU A 203 10.16 0.63 -15.24
N GLY A 204 11.42 0.21 -15.10
CA GLY A 204 12.53 0.70 -15.91
C GLY A 204 12.92 2.15 -15.59
N VAL A 205 12.73 2.59 -14.33
CA VAL A 205 13.21 3.89 -13.83
C VAL A 205 14.53 3.71 -13.07
N THR A 206 15.28 4.79 -12.89
CA THR A 206 16.60 4.73 -12.26
C THR A 206 16.51 4.42 -10.78
N GLU A 207 15.59 5.06 -10.09
CA GLU A 207 15.34 4.89 -8.65
C GLU A 207 13.89 5.21 -8.32
N SER A 208 13.42 4.69 -7.19
CA SER A 208 12.04 4.91 -6.72
C SER A 208 11.93 4.84 -5.21
N VAL A 209 10.94 5.55 -4.68
CA VAL A 209 10.46 5.39 -3.31
C VAL A 209 9.02 4.90 -3.35
N VAL A 210 8.73 3.77 -2.69
CA VAL A 210 7.35 3.34 -2.45
C VAL A 210 6.84 3.99 -1.17
N ALA A 211 5.68 4.58 -1.24
CA ALA A 211 5.01 5.20 -0.10
C ALA A 211 3.73 4.47 0.26
N TYR A 212 3.57 4.17 1.56
CA TYR A 212 2.36 3.55 2.09
C TYR A 212 2.01 4.08 3.48
N ARG A 213 0.76 3.88 3.92
CA ARG A 213 0.22 4.40 5.19
C ARG A 213 0.72 3.71 6.45
N VAL A 214 1.22 2.50 6.34
CA VAL A 214 1.76 1.70 7.44
C VAL A 214 3.06 1.03 7.00
N VAL A 215 3.92 0.68 7.95
CA VAL A 215 5.09 -0.16 7.67
C VAL A 215 4.59 -1.59 7.48
N PRO A 216 4.72 -2.19 6.28
CA PRO A 216 4.42 -3.60 6.11
C PRO A 216 5.40 -4.45 6.94
N ALA A 217 4.93 -5.54 7.56
CA ALA A 217 5.78 -6.37 8.40
C ALA A 217 6.98 -6.99 7.64
N PHE A 218 6.91 -7.07 6.32
CA PHE A 218 8.04 -7.52 5.48
C PHE A 218 9.11 -6.43 5.25
N ALA A 219 8.84 -5.15 5.54
CA ALA A 219 9.76 -4.06 5.23
C ALA A 219 11.17 -4.24 5.81
N PRO A 220 11.39 -4.77 7.04
CA PRO A 220 12.73 -5.02 7.55
C PRO A 220 13.55 -6.04 6.75
N TYR A 221 12.88 -6.94 6.01
CA TYR A 221 13.55 -7.93 5.15
C TYR A 221 13.98 -7.34 3.81
N LEU A 222 13.25 -6.33 3.31
CA LEU A 222 13.57 -5.62 2.07
C LEU A 222 14.48 -4.41 2.30
N TYR A 223 14.41 -3.80 3.47
CA TYR A 223 15.14 -2.59 3.85
C TYR A 223 15.78 -2.78 5.23
N PRO A 224 16.77 -3.70 5.36
CA PRO A 224 17.36 -4.01 6.67
C PRO A 224 18.05 -2.79 7.26
N PRO A 225 17.81 -2.48 8.55
CA PRO A 225 18.52 -1.42 9.26
C PRO A 225 20.03 -1.70 9.27
N GLY A 226 20.83 -0.74 8.83
CA GLY A 226 22.30 -0.89 8.76
C GLY A 226 22.82 -1.90 7.73
N GLY A 227 21.93 -2.53 6.94
CA GLY A 227 22.27 -3.47 5.88
C GLY A 227 22.35 -2.82 4.49
N ALA A 228 22.72 -3.63 3.49
CA ALA A 228 22.72 -3.23 2.09
C ALA A 228 21.26 -3.15 1.58
N SER A 229 20.56 -2.06 1.90
CA SER A 229 19.33 -1.74 1.18
C SER A 229 19.69 -1.42 -0.28
N PRO A 230 18.86 -1.79 -1.25
CA PRO A 230 19.08 -1.41 -2.64
C PRO A 230 19.26 0.11 -2.75
N ASP A 231 20.34 0.57 -3.36
CA ASP A 231 20.65 2.01 -3.47
C ASP A 231 19.64 2.79 -4.32
N HIS A 232 18.81 2.08 -5.08
CA HIS A 232 17.84 2.62 -6.03
C HIS A 232 16.38 2.44 -5.61
N GLN A 233 16.12 1.69 -4.51
CA GLN A 233 14.76 1.43 -4.01
C GLN A 233 14.63 1.88 -2.57
N GLY A 234 13.61 2.70 -2.28
CA GLY A 234 13.28 3.17 -0.94
C GLY A 234 11.84 2.87 -0.55
N PHE A 235 11.60 2.97 0.74
CA PHE A 235 10.27 2.91 1.35
C PHE A 235 10.07 4.08 2.31
N MET A 236 8.87 4.62 2.35
CA MET A 236 8.48 5.62 3.35
C MET A 236 7.03 5.46 3.80
N LEU A 237 6.79 5.85 5.04
CA LEU A 237 5.43 6.06 5.53
C LEU A 237 4.92 7.41 5.07
N VAL A 238 3.62 7.43 4.74
CA VAL A 238 2.89 8.67 4.50
C VAL A 238 1.56 8.62 5.25
N ASP A 239 1.25 9.69 5.96
CA ASP A 239 -0.01 9.85 6.65
C ASP A 239 -0.59 11.23 6.33
N ALA A 240 -1.70 11.24 5.61
CA ALA A 240 -2.50 12.44 5.44
C ALA A 240 -3.48 12.51 6.61
N PRO A 241 -3.24 13.38 7.61
CA PRO A 241 -4.15 13.51 8.74
C PRO A 241 -5.56 13.84 8.24
N ASP A 242 -6.58 13.36 8.96
CA ASP A 242 -7.94 13.82 8.71
C ASP A 242 -7.97 15.34 8.90
N GLU A 243 -8.77 16.03 8.09
CA GLU A 243 -9.07 17.42 8.38
C GLU A 243 -9.64 17.46 9.79
N VAL A 244 -8.97 18.19 10.66
CA VAL A 244 -9.53 18.48 11.98
C VAL A 244 -10.84 19.20 11.71
N SER A 245 -11.97 18.51 11.94
CA SER A 245 -13.28 19.19 11.92
C SER A 245 -13.15 20.40 12.82
N PRO A 246 -13.55 21.61 12.39
CA PRO A 246 -13.43 22.78 13.23
C PRO A 246 -14.11 22.47 14.58
N PRO A 247 -13.51 22.85 15.71
CA PRO A 247 -14.11 22.62 17.01
C PRO A 247 -15.44 23.40 17.07
N GLY A 248 -16.58 22.71 16.96
CA GLY A 248 -17.86 23.39 17.09
C GLY A 248 -19.09 22.76 16.46
N GLU A 249 -19.09 21.60 15.85
CA GLU A 249 -20.36 20.92 15.49
C GLU A 249 -20.49 19.60 16.23
N ALA A 250 -21.02 19.66 17.45
CA ALA A 250 -21.58 18.52 18.14
C ALA A 250 -22.75 18.00 17.28
N LYS A 251 -22.63 16.78 16.73
CA LYS A 251 -23.77 16.11 16.10
C LYS A 251 -24.93 16.06 17.08
N PRO A 252 -26.15 16.49 16.71
CA PRO A 252 -27.30 16.33 17.57
C PRO A 252 -27.49 14.84 17.84
N SER A 253 -27.52 14.48 19.11
CA SER A 253 -27.90 13.15 19.58
C SER A 253 -29.32 12.85 19.07
N CYS A 254 -29.46 11.90 18.13
CA CYS A 254 -30.75 11.31 17.84
C CYS A 254 -31.22 10.56 19.09
N GLY A 255 -32.06 11.21 19.88
CA GLY A 255 -32.82 10.59 20.94
C GLY A 255 -33.77 9.56 20.31
N ILE A 256 -33.52 8.29 20.60
CA ILE A 256 -34.48 7.22 20.36
C ILE A 256 -35.47 7.34 21.51
N GLY A 257 -36.67 7.88 21.24
CA GLY A 257 -37.81 7.75 22.11
C GLY A 257 -38.44 6.36 21.95
N GLU A 258 -38.47 5.60 23.04
CA GLU A 258 -39.42 4.51 23.20
C GLU A 258 -40.83 5.09 23.49
N PRO A 259 -41.90 4.36 23.32
CA PRO A 259 -42.15 2.94 23.59
C PRO A 259 -42.51 2.10 22.36
#